data_4f27bd8cda82db7981160f69c5f20a50
#
_entry.id   4f27bd8cda82db7981160f69c5f20a50
#
_cell.length_a   1.000
_cell.length_b   1.000
_cell.length_c   1.000
_cell.angle_alpha   90.00
_cell.angle_beta   90.00
_cell.angle_gamma   90.00
#
_symmetry.space_group_name_H-M   'P 1'
#
loop_
_entity.id
_entity.type
_entity.pdbx_description
1 polymer ?
#
loop_
_entity_poly.entity_id
_entity_poly.type
_entity_poly.pdbx_seq_one_letter_code
_entity_poly.pdbx_strand_id
1 'polypeptide(L)'
;MLKKIQTFTDLRVNYKKVVMLLSFGTLFEYFDLMLYVHMGTVLNELFFGATDTQSIRLLGALGLFLTFGARPIGAYFFGKLGDTYGRIIVMYITTIMMSISCLVMAILPTYAQIGFSAAIIMTLCRIIQSLSSVGEVTSCDLYLIETSKPPIQYPLAGIADIFGILGGTCALGITSLVTTNGFNWRWAFLFGFGIAFIGFYARKTLLETSDFADIQMKIRIVMDKFKISANEARKLVYQNTEKESYKKGVKLALFVIQCVYPLYFYLAYVYCGDLLTSLFNYSSIDVIHNNFFLSIVDFINVVFIYIISYYINPLKILKVQLVLSAVLLISFPFLLNNISEPYHLIILQYLLVILAIHGMPAFPIFYKYIPVINRFKTVGMQYAWGRVAMFSFTSFGFIYLEKYFGYIGFLPFFVIVLICYTIALFYFDKLEKESNA
;
A
#
# COMPACT_ATOMS: atom_id res chain seq x y z
N MET A 1 29.36 17.01 -14.11
CA MET A 1 29.86 16.37 -12.85
C MET A 1 29.62 14.88 -12.96
N LEU A 2 30.53 14.15 -13.58
CA LEU A 2 30.47 12.70 -13.81
C LEU A 2 31.04 12.00 -12.58
N LYS A 3 30.19 11.62 -11.61
CA LYS A 3 30.60 10.67 -10.58
C LYS A 3 30.63 9.27 -11.18
N LYS A 4 31.81 8.64 -11.11
CA LYS A 4 32.17 7.28 -11.47
C LYS A 4 30.99 6.31 -11.50
N ILE A 5 30.79 5.67 -12.64
CA ILE A 5 30.05 4.41 -12.76
C ILE A 5 30.87 3.40 -11.95
N GLN A 6 30.47 3.14 -10.73
CA GLN A 6 31.03 2.05 -9.93
C GLN A 6 30.54 0.73 -10.53
N THR A 7 31.47 -0.14 -10.85
CA THR A 7 31.23 -1.43 -11.46
C THR A 7 30.39 -2.35 -10.57
N PHE A 8 29.58 -3.19 -11.18
CA PHE A 8 28.60 -4.15 -10.58
C PHE A 8 29.15 -5.02 -9.43
N THR A 9 30.45 -5.11 -9.24
CA THR A 9 31.13 -5.87 -8.18
C THR A 9 31.04 -5.20 -6.80
N ASP A 10 30.97 -3.88 -6.74
CA ASP A 10 30.82 -3.13 -5.48
C ASP A 10 29.39 -3.17 -4.92
N LEU A 11 28.40 -3.49 -5.77
CA LEU A 11 26.99 -3.61 -5.41
C LEU A 11 26.70 -4.82 -4.50
N ARG A 12 27.50 -5.89 -4.57
CA ARG A 12 27.25 -7.10 -3.76
C ARG A 12 27.41 -6.88 -2.24
N VAL A 13 28.29 -6.01 -1.82
CA VAL A 13 28.56 -5.74 -0.39
C VAL A 13 27.50 -4.82 0.22
N ASN A 14 26.85 -3.96 -0.57
CA ASN A 14 25.91 -2.96 -0.08
C ASN A 14 24.43 -3.31 -0.30
N TYR A 15 24.10 -4.39 -1.04
CA TYR A 15 22.73 -4.70 -1.46
C TYR A 15 21.79 -4.95 -0.28
N LYS A 16 22.22 -5.72 0.72
CA LYS A 16 21.42 -5.96 1.95
C LYS A 16 21.12 -4.65 2.68
N LYS A 17 22.12 -3.77 2.76
CA LYS A 17 21.94 -2.44 3.38
C LYS A 17 20.95 -1.59 2.61
N VAL A 18 21.04 -1.59 1.28
CA VAL A 18 20.11 -0.84 0.41
C VAL A 18 18.67 -1.32 0.58
N VAL A 19 18.44 -2.64 0.52
CA VAL A 19 17.12 -3.24 0.73
C VAL A 19 16.55 -2.86 2.08
N MET A 20 17.34 -2.99 3.15
CA MET A 20 16.91 -2.63 4.50
C MET A 20 16.56 -1.15 4.61
N LEU A 21 17.37 -0.27 4.05
CA LEU A 21 17.16 1.18 4.10
C LEU A 21 15.89 1.63 3.35
N LEU A 22 15.59 1.00 2.22
CA LEU A 22 14.37 1.26 1.45
C LEU A 22 13.13 0.79 2.22
N SER A 23 13.20 -0.40 2.78
CA SER A 23 12.09 -1.01 3.50
C SER A 23 11.71 -0.25 4.77
N PHE A 24 12.63 0.45 5.41
CA PHE A 24 12.30 1.35 6.53
C PHE A 24 11.34 2.48 6.14
N GLY A 25 11.38 2.96 4.91
CA GLY A 25 10.41 3.97 4.46
C GLY A 25 9.00 3.42 4.34
N THR A 26 8.87 2.20 3.82
CA THR A 26 7.57 1.52 3.74
C THR A 26 7.05 1.18 5.14
N LEU A 27 7.92 0.75 6.05
CA LEU A 27 7.56 0.56 7.47
C LEU A 27 6.97 1.83 8.06
N PHE A 28 7.62 2.97 7.84
CA PHE A 28 7.15 4.25 8.36
C PHE A 28 5.81 4.68 7.75
N GLU A 29 5.64 4.52 6.45
CA GLU A 29 4.39 4.86 5.76
C GLU A 29 3.21 4.08 6.33
N TYR A 30 3.36 2.77 6.47
CA TYR A 30 2.30 1.92 7.01
C TYR A 30 2.12 2.09 8.52
N PHE A 31 3.18 2.39 9.26
CA PHE A 31 3.09 2.77 10.66
C PHE A 31 2.19 4.00 10.85
N ASP A 32 2.46 5.07 10.12
CA ASP A 32 1.67 6.31 10.19
C ASP A 32 0.22 6.11 9.75
N LEU A 33 0.02 5.36 8.65
CA LEU A 33 -1.30 5.04 8.15
C LEU A 33 -2.14 4.27 9.19
N MET A 34 -1.58 3.20 9.74
CA MET A 34 -2.27 2.34 10.70
C MET A 34 -2.47 3.02 12.05
N LEU A 35 -1.51 3.84 12.46
CA LEU A 35 -1.64 4.66 13.66
C LEU A 35 -2.90 5.53 13.60
N TYR A 36 -3.11 6.22 12.48
CA TYR A 36 -4.30 7.05 12.30
C TYR A 36 -5.59 6.21 12.22
N VAL A 37 -5.58 5.09 11.49
CA VAL A 37 -6.75 4.22 11.37
C VAL A 37 -7.20 3.71 12.74
N HIS A 38 -6.28 3.24 13.57
CA HIS A 38 -6.59 2.65 14.86
C HIS A 38 -6.76 3.66 16.01
N MET A 39 -6.15 4.84 15.89
CA MET A 39 -6.37 5.95 16.83
C MET A 39 -7.50 6.90 16.41
N GLY A 40 -8.23 6.57 15.33
CA GLY A 40 -9.22 7.47 14.74
C GLY A 40 -10.26 8.01 15.73
N THR A 41 -10.78 7.19 16.63
CA THR A 41 -11.72 7.63 17.67
C THR A 41 -11.08 8.68 18.58
N VAL A 42 -9.91 8.40 19.14
CA VAL A 42 -9.19 9.32 20.05
C VAL A 42 -8.82 10.62 19.32
N LEU A 43 -8.35 10.54 18.09
CA LEU A 43 -7.97 11.72 17.31
C LEU A 43 -9.18 12.56 16.90
N ASN A 44 -10.33 11.92 16.60
CA ASN A 44 -11.56 12.65 16.26
C ASN A 44 -12.09 13.43 17.46
N GLU A 45 -12.07 12.87 18.65
CA GLU A 45 -12.43 13.58 19.88
C GLU A 45 -11.49 14.76 20.16
N LEU A 46 -10.18 14.54 20.03
CA LEU A 46 -9.16 15.55 20.34
C LEU A 46 -9.11 16.72 19.37
N PHE A 47 -9.35 16.47 18.06
CA PHE A 47 -9.12 17.47 17.01
C PHE A 47 -10.37 17.98 16.32
N PHE A 48 -11.50 17.26 16.40
CA PHE A 48 -12.75 17.69 15.76
C PHE A 48 -13.85 18.03 16.75
N GLY A 49 -13.61 17.83 18.06
CA GLY A 49 -14.60 18.13 19.10
C GLY A 49 -15.89 17.31 18.98
N ALA A 50 -15.82 16.14 18.32
CA ALA A 50 -16.96 15.28 18.16
C ALA A 50 -17.31 14.57 19.48
N THR A 51 -18.53 14.76 19.96
CA THR A 51 -19.00 14.16 21.21
C THR A 51 -20.09 13.12 21.01
N ASP A 52 -20.78 13.14 19.86
CA ASP A 52 -21.83 12.19 19.53
C ASP A 52 -21.34 11.06 18.61
N THR A 53 -21.89 9.87 18.82
CA THR A 53 -21.49 8.64 18.10
C THR A 53 -21.64 8.77 16.57
N GLN A 54 -22.65 9.50 16.09
CA GLN A 54 -22.90 9.66 14.67
C GLN A 54 -21.84 10.55 14.01
N SER A 55 -21.47 11.67 14.64
CA SER A 55 -20.39 12.55 14.17
C SER A 55 -19.03 11.85 14.19
N ILE A 56 -18.72 11.05 15.22
CA ILE A 56 -17.48 10.26 15.30
C ILE A 56 -17.40 9.27 14.13
N ARG A 57 -18.47 8.55 13.82
CA ARG A 57 -18.52 7.62 12.68
C ARG A 57 -18.36 8.32 11.34
N LEU A 58 -19.03 9.46 11.15
CA LEU A 58 -18.93 10.23 9.91
C LEU A 58 -17.53 10.80 9.71
N LEU A 59 -16.91 11.34 10.74
CA LEU A 59 -15.53 11.84 10.71
C LEU A 59 -14.53 10.71 10.48
N GLY A 60 -14.75 9.53 11.04
CA GLY A 60 -13.96 8.33 10.76
C GLY A 60 -14.01 7.94 9.29
N ALA A 61 -15.21 7.89 8.69
CA ALA A 61 -15.41 7.60 7.28
C ALA A 61 -14.77 8.68 6.37
N LEU A 62 -14.91 9.96 6.71
CA LEU A 62 -14.25 11.07 6.01
C LEU A 62 -12.73 10.99 6.12
N GLY A 63 -12.20 10.64 7.29
CA GLY A 63 -10.76 10.46 7.52
C GLY A 63 -10.18 9.34 6.65
N LEU A 64 -10.87 8.20 6.57
CA LEU A 64 -10.50 7.11 5.66
C LEU A 64 -10.59 7.54 4.20
N PHE A 65 -11.67 8.20 3.80
CA PHE A 65 -11.83 8.72 2.45
C PHE A 65 -10.70 9.69 2.07
N LEU A 66 -10.35 10.64 2.92
CA LEU A 66 -9.25 11.58 2.69
C LEU A 66 -7.90 10.86 2.61
N THR A 67 -7.69 9.86 3.45
CA THR A 67 -6.45 9.05 3.48
C THR A 67 -6.21 8.31 2.17
N PHE A 68 -7.25 7.86 1.48
CA PHE A 68 -7.11 7.14 0.21
C PHE A 68 -7.48 8.00 -1.00
N GLY A 69 -8.45 8.90 -0.87
CA GLY A 69 -8.99 9.73 -1.96
C GLY A 69 -7.99 10.73 -2.55
N ALA A 70 -7.04 11.23 -1.78
CA ALA A 70 -5.97 12.10 -2.27
C ALA A 70 -4.84 11.34 -3.00
N ARG A 71 -4.73 10.02 -2.84
CA ARG A 71 -3.65 9.19 -3.43
C ARG A 71 -3.55 9.29 -4.97
N PRO A 72 -4.61 9.30 -5.77
CA PRO A 72 -4.49 9.46 -7.23
C PRO A 72 -3.84 10.78 -7.66
N ILE A 73 -4.08 11.85 -6.91
CA ILE A 73 -3.44 13.15 -7.14
C ILE A 73 -1.93 13.02 -6.86
N GLY A 74 -1.55 12.43 -5.73
CA GLY A 74 -0.15 12.11 -5.39
C GLY A 74 0.50 11.22 -6.45
N ALA A 75 -0.18 10.15 -6.89
CA ALA A 75 0.28 9.25 -7.95
C ALA A 75 0.58 9.98 -9.26
N TYR A 76 -0.24 10.95 -9.65
CA TYR A 76 -0.02 11.74 -10.85
C TYR A 76 1.24 12.62 -10.72
N PHE A 77 1.34 13.40 -9.64
CA PHE A 77 2.46 14.31 -9.43
C PHE A 77 3.78 13.56 -9.21
N PHE A 78 3.83 12.64 -8.26
CA PHE A 78 5.04 11.87 -7.96
C PHE A 78 5.36 10.87 -9.06
N GLY A 79 4.36 10.35 -9.77
CA GLY A 79 4.55 9.54 -10.95
C GLY A 79 5.29 10.27 -12.05
N LYS A 80 4.88 11.52 -12.37
CA LYS A 80 5.57 12.35 -13.34
C LYS A 80 6.97 12.73 -12.87
N LEU A 81 7.12 13.03 -11.58
CA LEU A 81 8.42 13.37 -11.00
C LEU A 81 9.39 12.19 -11.07
N GLY A 82 8.96 10.99 -10.67
CA GLY A 82 9.76 9.76 -10.66
C GLY A 82 10.14 9.26 -12.04
N ASP A 83 9.24 9.42 -13.03
CA ASP A 83 9.56 9.12 -14.42
C ASP A 83 10.48 10.15 -15.07
N THR A 84 10.60 11.38 -14.53
CA THR A 84 11.42 12.45 -15.07
C THR A 84 12.79 12.55 -14.40
N TYR A 85 12.82 12.51 -13.08
CA TYR A 85 14.02 12.80 -12.29
C TYR A 85 14.59 11.58 -11.55
N GLY A 86 13.86 10.46 -11.52
CA GLY A 86 14.27 9.21 -10.90
C GLY A 86 13.51 8.88 -9.63
N ARG A 87 13.70 7.62 -9.19
CA ARG A 87 12.96 7.06 -8.05
C ARG A 87 13.43 7.65 -6.73
N ILE A 88 14.73 7.90 -6.60
CA ILE A 88 15.35 8.37 -5.35
C ILE A 88 14.87 9.78 -4.98
N ILE A 89 14.72 10.68 -5.95
CA ILE A 89 14.29 12.06 -5.65
C ILE A 89 12.86 12.08 -5.10
N VAL A 90 11.99 11.21 -5.62
CA VAL A 90 10.62 11.06 -5.10
C VAL A 90 10.66 10.57 -3.66
N MET A 91 11.46 9.52 -3.36
CA MET A 91 11.63 9.02 -1.99
C MET A 91 12.06 10.11 -1.02
N TYR A 92 13.00 10.98 -1.41
CA TYR A 92 13.44 12.08 -0.55
C TYR A 92 12.31 13.06 -0.24
N ILE A 93 11.61 13.52 -1.28
CA ILE A 93 10.54 14.51 -1.13
C ILE A 93 9.42 13.93 -0.29
N THR A 94 8.97 12.71 -0.58
CA THR A 94 7.86 12.06 0.14
C THR A 94 8.20 11.80 1.60
N THR A 95 9.42 11.34 1.90
CA THR A 95 9.86 11.12 3.29
C THR A 95 9.90 12.43 4.08
N ILE A 96 10.37 13.52 3.49
CA ILE A 96 10.37 14.84 4.14
C ILE A 96 8.94 15.31 4.42
N MET A 97 8.04 15.18 3.44
CA MET A 97 6.63 15.57 3.59
C MET A 97 5.96 14.81 4.73
N MET A 98 6.15 13.49 4.80
CA MET A 98 5.60 12.65 5.87
C MET A 98 6.21 13.00 7.23
N SER A 99 7.54 13.17 7.29
CA SER A 99 8.26 13.53 8.51
C SER A 99 7.78 14.85 9.10
N ILE A 100 7.65 15.89 8.28
CA ILE A 100 7.16 17.22 8.71
C ILE A 100 5.70 17.10 9.20
N SER A 101 4.85 16.36 8.48
CA SER A 101 3.44 16.16 8.88
C SER A 101 3.34 15.47 10.24
N CYS A 102 4.13 14.41 10.50
CA CYS A 102 4.16 13.74 11.80
C CYS A 102 4.62 14.67 12.93
N LEU A 103 5.67 15.48 12.69
CA LEU A 103 6.15 16.45 13.66
C LEU A 103 5.08 17.48 14.00
N VAL A 104 4.41 18.04 12.97
CA VAL A 104 3.32 19.00 13.16
C VAL A 104 2.19 18.38 13.97
N MET A 105 1.76 17.16 13.65
CA MET A 105 0.71 16.47 14.41
C MET A 105 1.11 16.19 15.85
N ALA A 106 2.38 15.84 16.10
CA ALA A 106 2.87 15.60 17.47
C ALA A 106 2.79 16.82 18.38
N ILE A 107 3.04 18.02 17.85
CA ILE A 107 3.03 19.28 18.62
C ILE A 107 1.73 20.06 18.51
N LEU A 108 0.77 19.58 17.69
CA LEU A 108 -0.48 20.28 17.42
C LEU A 108 -1.32 20.42 18.69
N PRO A 109 -1.77 21.66 19.05
CA PRO A 109 -2.74 21.87 20.11
C PRO A 109 -4.09 21.26 19.75
N THR A 110 -4.83 20.81 20.77
CA THR A 110 -6.13 20.16 20.59
C THR A 110 -7.24 21.17 20.23
N TYR A 111 -8.40 20.65 19.81
CA TYR A 111 -9.60 21.46 19.54
C TYR A 111 -10.00 22.34 20.73
N ALA A 112 -9.86 21.82 21.96
CA ALA A 112 -10.15 22.57 23.18
C ALA A 112 -9.25 23.81 23.37
N GLN A 113 -8.05 23.82 22.76
CA GLN A 113 -7.07 24.91 22.90
C GLN A 113 -7.16 25.94 21.77
N ILE A 114 -7.29 25.50 20.51
CA ILE A 114 -7.26 26.39 19.34
C ILE A 114 -8.50 26.27 18.44
N GLY A 115 -9.53 25.53 18.88
CA GLY A 115 -10.80 25.38 18.16
C GLY A 115 -10.65 24.76 16.78
N PHE A 116 -11.46 25.21 15.83
CA PHE A 116 -11.54 24.66 14.46
C PHE A 116 -10.21 24.67 13.69
N SER A 117 -9.26 25.52 14.05
CA SER A 117 -7.92 25.53 13.45
C SER A 117 -7.16 24.22 13.66
N ALA A 118 -7.40 23.52 14.78
CA ALA A 118 -6.82 22.19 15.04
C ALA A 118 -7.28 21.17 14.00
N ALA A 119 -8.59 21.16 13.71
CA ALA A 119 -9.19 20.28 12.69
C ALA A 119 -8.62 20.55 11.29
N ILE A 120 -8.47 21.82 10.89
CA ILE A 120 -7.92 22.21 9.61
C ILE A 120 -6.47 21.71 9.47
N ILE A 121 -5.61 22.00 10.46
CA ILE A 121 -4.19 21.62 10.40
C ILE A 121 -4.04 20.10 10.39
N MET A 122 -4.81 19.38 11.22
CA MET A 122 -4.82 17.91 11.22
C MET A 122 -5.20 17.35 9.86
N THR A 123 -6.28 17.87 9.25
CA THR A 123 -6.75 17.46 7.93
C THR A 123 -5.71 17.73 6.84
N LEU A 124 -5.05 18.90 6.86
CA LEU A 124 -3.99 19.23 5.91
C LEU A 124 -2.79 18.28 6.05
N CYS A 125 -2.36 17.98 7.28
CA CYS A 125 -1.31 16.97 7.51
C CYS A 125 -1.69 15.61 6.93
N ARG A 126 -2.94 15.15 7.11
CA ARG A 126 -3.44 13.89 6.56
C ARG A 126 -3.45 13.89 5.02
N ILE A 127 -3.85 14.98 4.39
CA ILE A 127 -3.81 15.10 2.93
C ILE A 127 -2.36 15.04 2.44
N ILE A 128 -1.43 15.75 3.07
CA ILE A 128 0.00 15.72 2.71
C ILE A 128 0.57 14.31 2.84
N GLN A 129 0.27 13.60 3.92
CA GLN A 129 0.68 12.21 4.12
C GLN A 129 0.09 11.28 3.04
N SER A 130 -1.20 11.42 2.74
CA SER A 130 -1.88 10.65 1.70
C SER A 130 -1.27 10.86 0.31
N LEU A 131 -0.94 12.11 -0.04
CA LEU A 131 -0.28 12.44 -1.31
C LEU A 131 1.11 11.80 -1.39
N SER A 132 1.91 11.89 -0.32
CA SER A 132 3.29 11.39 -0.30
C SER A 132 3.39 9.86 -0.24
N SER A 133 2.43 9.19 0.39
CA SER A 133 2.38 7.74 0.56
C SER A 133 2.56 6.97 -0.76
N VAL A 134 1.85 7.34 -1.82
CA VAL A 134 1.96 6.68 -3.13
C VAL A 134 3.35 6.80 -3.72
N GLY A 135 3.96 7.98 -3.61
CA GLY A 135 5.32 8.21 -4.08
C GLY A 135 6.33 7.34 -3.35
N GLU A 136 6.17 7.20 -2.05
CA GLU A 136 7.03 6.39 -1.19
C GLU A 136 6.95 4.90 -1.54
N VAL A 137 5.75 4.31 -1.48
CA VAL A 137 5.52 2.89 -1.76
C VAL A 137 5.95 2.54 -3.19
N THR A 138 5.48 3.29 -4.19
CA THR A 138 5.80 3.01 -5.60
C THR A 138 7.29 3.13 -5.89
N SER A 139 7.99 4.09 -5.26
CA SER A 139 9.43 4.23 -5.42
C SER A 139 10.18 3.02 -4.88
N CYS A 140 9.82 2.56 -3.68
CA CYS A 140 10.44 1.41 -3.04
C CYS A 140 10.25 0.14 -3.87
N ASP A 141 9.00 -0.15 -4.26
CA ASP A 141 8.66 -1.33 -5.06
C ASP A 141 9.41 -1.35 -6.38
N LEU A 142 9.36 -0.25 -7.13
CA LEU A 142 10.05 -0.17 -8.42
C LEU A 142 11.56 -0.25 -8.26
N TYR A 143 12.14 0.36 -7.23
CA TYR A 143 13.58 0.29 -7.00
C TYR A 143 14.03 -1.16 -6.75
N LEU A 144 13.33 -1.89 -5.88
CA LEU A 144 13.65 -3.29 -5.58
C LEU A 144 13.50 -4.19 -6.82
N ILE A 145 12.46 -3.96 -7.62
CA ILE A 145 12.19 -4.73 -8.84
C ILE A 145 13.20 -4.40 -9.94
N GLU A 146 13.52 -3.13 -10.16
CA GLU A 146 14.43 -2.69 -11.24
C GLU A 146 15.91 -3.01 -10.94
N THR A 147 16.30 -3.21 -9.68
CA THR A 147 17.67 -3.53 -9.27
C THR A 147 17.95 -5.02 -9.09
N SER A 148 16.96 -5.88 -9.20
CA SER A 148 17.06 -7.31 -8.96
C SER A 148 16.63 -8.14 -10.18
N LYS A 149 17.00 -9.44 -10.19
CA LYS A 149 16.65 -10.40 -11.24
C LYS A 149 16.04 -11.67 -10.64
N PRO A 150 15.15 -12.38 -11.37
CA PRO A 150 14.67 -13.70 -10.94
C PRO A 150 15.81 -14.68 -10.63
N PRO A 151 15.66 -15.62 -9.65
CA PRO A 151 14.47 -15.82 -8.81
C PRO A 151 14.41 -14.91 -7.57
N ILE A 152 15.50 -14.26 -7.16
CA ILE A 152 15.58 -13.44 -5.95
C ILE A 152 14.71 -12.18 -6.04
N GLN A 153 14.39 -11.73 -7.23
CA GLN A 153 13.50 -10.58 -7.48
C GLN A 153 12.11 -10.77 -6.87
N TYR A 154 11.58 -11.98 -6.85
CA TYR A 154 10.24 -12.29 -6.35
C TYR A 154 10.09 -12.06 -4.85
N PRO A 155 10.90 -12.68 -3.97
CA PRO A 155 10.84 -12.37 -2.55
C PRO A 155 11.26 -10.93 -2.24
N LEU A 156 12.18 -10.33 -3.01
CA LEU A 156 12.62 -8.95 -2.81
C LEU A 156 11.51 -7.93 -3.07
N ALA A 157 10.67 -8.15 -4.10
CA ALA A 157 9.50 -7.32 -4.33
C ALA A 157 8.54 -7.33 -3.12
N GLY A 158 8.49 -8.45 -2.39
CA GLY A 158 7.68 -8.59 -1.20
C GLY A 158 8.29 -8.01 0.09
N ILE A 159 9.58 -7.70 0.11
CA ILE A 159 10.23 -7.17 1.33
C ILE A 159 9.61 -5.84 1.77
N ALA A 160 9.28 -4.96 0.83
CA ALA A 160 8.61 -3.71 1.15
C ALA A 160 7.27 -3.93 1.87
N ASP A 161 6.51 -4.94 1.44
CA ASP A 161 5.23 -5.32 2.05
C ASP A 161 5.42 -5.93 3.45
N ILE A 162 6.42 -6.79 3.64
CA ILE A 162 6.80 -7.32 4.97
C ILE A 162 7.05 -6.17 5.96
N PHE A 163 7.84 -5.18 5.56
CA PHE A 163 8.10 -4.02 6.39
C PHE A 163 6.88 -3.13 6.57
N GLY A 164 5.99 -3.07 5.57
CA GLY A 164 4.69 -2.41 5.68
C GLY A 164 3.82 -3.05 6.77
N ILE A 165 3.65 -4.37 6.74
CA ILE A 165 2.90 -5.11 7.76
C ILE A 165 3.54 -4.95 9.13
N LEU A 166 4.87 -5.02 9.21
CA LEU A 166 5.59 -4.76 10.47
C LEU A 166 5.34 -3.35 11.00
N GLY A 167 5.30 -2.34 10.12
CA GLY A 167 4.94 -0.97 10.48
C GLY A 167 3.52 -0.88 11.04
N GLY A 168 2.55 -1.53 10.39
CA GLY A 168 1.17 -1.64 10.87
C GLY A 168 1.07 -2.34 12.24
N THR A 169 1.79 -3.45 12.42
CA THR A 169 1.86 -4.18 13.70
C THR A 169 2.45 -3.31 14.82
N CYS A 170 3.52 -2.56 14.53
CA CYS A 170 4.10 -1.60 15.48
C CYS A 170 3.10 -0.50 15.85
N ALA A 171 2.35 0.02 14.88
CA ALA A 171 1.32 1.02 15.12
C ALA A 171 0.20 0.49 16.03
N LEU A 172 -0.28 -0.72 15.79
CA LEU A 172 -1.27 -1.39 16.66
C LEU A 172 -0.74 -1.60 18.08
N GLY A 173 0.52 -2.03 18.22
CA GLY A 173 1.17 -2.17 19.52
C GLY A 173 1.24 -0.84 20.28
N ILE A 174 1.63 0.25 19.64
CA ILE A 174 1.68 1.59 20.24
C ILE A 174 0.27 2.08 20.56
N THR A 175 -0.70 1.89 19.67
CA THR A 175 -2.10 2.27 19.93
C THR A 175 -2.64 1.53 21.14
N SER A 176 -2.35 0.23 21.28
CA SER A 176 -2.70 -0.55 22.47
C SER A 176 -2.10 0.04 23.75
N LEU A 177 -0.84 0.46 23.75
CA LEU A 177 -0.20 1.10 24.88
C LEU A 177 -0.83 2.46 25.25
N VAL A 178 -1.19 3.26 24.24
CA VAL A 178 -1.85 4.55 24.43
C VAL A 178 -3.23 4.37 25.08
N THR A 179 -3.99 3.38 24.62
CA THR A 179 -5.37 3.16 25.07
C THR A 179 -5.45 2.47 26.43
N THR A 180 -4.50 1.58 26.78
CA THR A 180 -4.53 0.84 28.06
C THR A 180 -3.81 1.55 29.20
N ASN A 181 -2.67 2.18 28.94
CA ASN A 181 -1.80 2.72 29.98
C ASN A 181 -1.83 4.26 30.09
N GLY A 182 -2.72 4.94 29.36
CA GLY A 182 -2.77 6.40 29.35
C GLY A 182 -1.50 7.06 28.77
N PHE A 183 -0.75 6.32 27.95
CA PHE A 183 0.43 6.83 27.29
C PHE A 183 0.06 8.01 26.38
N ASN A 184 0.80 9.09 26.40
CA ASN A 184 0.47 10.28 25.63
C ASN A 184 0.57 9.98 24.11
N TRP A 185 -0.53 10.11 23.40
CA TRP A 185 -0.65 9.87 21.95
C TRP A 185 0.38 10.65 21.10
N ARG A 186 0.89 11.77 21.61
CA ARG A 186 1.93 12.57 20.93
C ARG A 186 3.22 11.78 20.70
N TRP A 187 3.57 10.88 21.61
CA TRP A 187 4.76 10.04 21.46
C TRP A 187 4.67 9.12 20.25
N ALA A 188 3.47 8.67 19.88
CA ALA A 188 3.28 7.84 18.70
C ALA A 188 3.71 8.59 17.42
N PHE A 189 3.31 9.85 17.28
CA PHE A 189 3.73 10.68 16.13
C PHE A 189 5.21 11.10 16.19
N LEU A 190 5.75 11.36 17.38
CA LEU A 190 7.18 11.62 17.55
C LEU A 190 8.04 10.39 17.17
N PHE A 191 7.56 9.20 17.52
CA PHE A 191 8.20 7.95 17.09
C PHE A 191 8.20 7.82 15.56
N GLY A 192 7.07 8.10 14.93
CA GLY A 192 6.95 8.19 13.48
C GLY A 192 7.92 9.18 12.84
N PHE A 193 8.03 10.39 13.40
CA PHE A 193 9.02 11.38 12.97
C PHE A 193 10.45 10.85 13.05
N GLY A 194 10.81 10.17 14.16
CA GLY A 194 12.14 9.59 14.35
C GLY A 194 12.49 8.53 13.30
N ILE A 195 11.54 7.63 12.97
CA ILE A 195 11.74 6.59 11.93
C ILE A 195 11.94 7.27 10.57
N ALA A 196 11.13 8.29 10.22
CA ALA A 196 11.26 9.02 8.97
C ALA A 196 12.62 9.72 8.84
N PHE A 197 13.11 10.31 9.92
CA PHE A 197 14.42 10.98 9.95
C PHE A 197 15.56 9.98 9.69
N ILE A 198 15.52 8.81 10.31
CA ILE A 198 16.48 7.72 10.05
C ILE A 198 16.38 7.28 8.59
N GLY A 199 15.18 7.06 8.07
CA GLY A 199 14.94 6.68 6.68
C GLY A 199 15.49 7.70 5.68
N PHE A 200 15.32 9.00 5.95
CA PHE A 200 15.88 10.08 5.13
C PHE A 200 17.41 10.04 5.07
N TYR A 201 18.06 9.90 6.22
CA TYR A 201 19.53 9.85 6.29
C TYR A 201 20.12 8.64 5.57
N ALA A 202 19.44 7.52 5.74
CA ALA A 202 19.81 6.25 5.14
C ALA A 202 19.83 6.29 3.60
N ARG A 203 18.89 7.03 2.98
CA ARG A 203 18.76 7.12 1.52
C ARG A 203 19.82 7.96 0.81
N LYS A 204 20.59 8.78 1.54
CA LYS A 204 21.69 9.55 0.95
C LYS A 204 22.76 8.71 0.24
N THR A 205 22.82 7.41 0.56
CA THR A 205 23.78 6.48 -0.02
C THR A 205 23.24 5.70 -1.23
N LEU A 206 21.95 5.87 -1.58
CA LEU A 206 21.33 5.17 -2.69
C LEU A 206 21.78 5.74 -4.04
N LEU A 207 21.98 4.85 -5.00
CA LEU A 207 22.22 5.17 -6.41
C LEU A 207 20.95 4.90 -7.21
N GLU A 208 20.69 5.68 -8.25
CA GLU A 208 19.49 5.51 -9.09
C GLU A 208 19.50 4.15 -9.81
N THR A 209 18.29 3.65 -10.18
CA THR A 209 18.13 2.35 -10.80
C THR A 209 18.80 2.27 -12.19
N SER A 210 19.34 1.09 -12.56
CA SER A 210 19.95 0.85 -13.85
C SER A 210 18.97 1.09 -15.01
N ASP A 211 17.74 0.59 -14.87
CA ASP A 211 16.69 0.74 -15.89
C ASP A 211 16.40 2.21 -16.19
N PHE A 212 16.35 3.07 -15.14
CA PHE A 212 16.14 4.50 -15.30
C PHE A 212 17.36 5.18 -15.92
N ALA A 213 18.57 4.83 -15.49
CA ALA A 213 19.83 5.36 -16.05
C ALA A 213 19.94 5.06 -17.54
N ASP A 214 19.58 3.84 -17.97
CA ASP A 214 19.60 3.43 -19.38
C ASP A 214 18.59 4.23 -20.22
N ILE A 215 17.39 4.49 -19.70
CA ILE A 215 16.39 5.34 -20.38
C ILE A 215 16.88 6.77 -20.48
N GLN A 216 17.48 7.32 -19.43
CA GLN A 216 18.06 8.69 -19.49
C GLN A 216 19.20 8.77 -20.51
N MET A 217 20.03 7.75 -20.61
CA MET A 217 21.08 7.68 -21.63
C MET A 217 20.50 7.66 -23.03
N LYS A 218 19.45 6.84 -23.29
CA LYS A 218 18.75 6.81 -24.58
C LYS A 218 18.16 8.17 -24.96
N ILE A 219 17.52 8.87 -24.00
CA ILE A 219 16.98 10.21 -24.22
C ILE A 219 18.09 11.18 -24.60
N ARG A 220 19.25 11.14 -23.90
CA ARG A 220 20.39 12.01 -24.21
C ARG A 220 20.95 11.75 -25.61
N ILE A 221 21.12 10.48 -26.00
CA ILE A 221 21.59 10.11 -27.35
C ILE A 221 20.64 10.66 -28.42
N VAL A 222 19.31 10.57 -28.20
CA VAL A 222 18.31 11.12 -29.15
C VAL A 222 18.39 12.64 -29.21
N MET A 223 18.54 13.33 -28.04
CA MET A 223 18.73 14.78 -27.98
C MET A 223 19.96 15.23 -28.80
N ASP A 224 21.10 14.59 -28.58
CA ASP A 224 22.36 14.95 -29.23
C ASP A 224 22.31 14.66 -30.73
N LYS A 225 21.71 13.52 -31.12
CA LYS A 225 21.59 13.11 -32.53
C LYS A 225 20.66 14.00 -33.34
N PHE A 226 19.52 14.39 -32.77
CA PHE A 226 18.50 15.17 -33.50
C PHE A 226 18.50 16.66 -33.14
N LYS A 227 19.35 17.08 -32.19
CA LYS A 227 19.46 18.47 -31.69
C LYS A 227 18.09 19.02 -31.20
N ILE A 228 17.30 18.20 -30.55
CA ILE A 228 15.97 18.52 -30.05
C ILE A 228 15.95 18.69 -28.52
N SER A 229 14.88 19.27 -28.01
CA SER A 229 14.69 19.43 -26.56
C SER A 229 14.52 18.09 -25.84
N ALA A 230 14.81 18.07 -24.53
CA ALA A 230 14.63 16.87 -23.69
C ALA A 230 13.18 16.33 -23.71
N ASN A 231 12.19 17.21 -23.80
CA ASN A 231 10.78 16.83 -23.87
C ASN A 231 10.43 16.16 -25.21
N GLU A 232 10.98 16.63 -26.33
CA GLU A 232 10.79 16.03 -27.64
C GLU A 232 11.50 14.69 -27.75
N ALA A 233 12.76 14.61 -27.31
CA ALA A 233 13.52 13.36 -27.26
C ALA A 233 12.79 12.31 -26.42
N ARG A 234 12.24 12.70 -25.26
CA ARG A 234 11.46 11.82 -24.41
C ARG A 234 10.20 11.29 -25.12
N LYS A 235 9.48 12.16 -25.85
CA LYS A 235 8.31 11.72 -26.65
C LYS A 235 8.70 10.71 -27.72
N LEU A 236 9.81 10.92 -28.43
CA LEU A 236 10.29 9.99 -29.45
C LEU A 236 10.70 8.63 -28.87
N VAL A 237 11.47 8.65 -27.76
CA VAL A 237 11.85 7.41 -27.06
C VAL A 237 10.60 6.68 -26.56
N TYR A 238 9.61 7.40 -26.01
CA TYR A 238 8.35 6.83 -25.58
C TYR A 238 7.57 6.16 -26.71
N GLN A 239 7.37 6.87 -27.82
CA GLN A 239 6.64 6.34 -28.99
C GLN A 239 7.26 5.07 -29.56
N ASN A 240 8.59 5.01 -29.60
CA ASN A 240 9.30 3.82 -30.06
C ASN A 240 9.17 2.66 -29.09
N THR A 241 9.29 2.94 -27.78
CA THR A 241 9.17 1.91 -26.73
C THR A 241 7.72 1.42 -26.58
N GLU A 242 6.72 2.29 -26.75
CA GLU A 242 5.30 1.94 -26.64
C GLU A 242 4.86 1.01 -27.76
N LYS A 243 5.35 1.22 -29.00
CA LYS A 243 5.05 0.33 -30.13
C LYS A 243 5.57 -1.09 -29.92
N GLU A 244 6.70 -1.24 -29.21
CA GLU A 244 7.35 -2.54 -29.01
C GLU A 244 6.83 -3.30 -27.78
N SER A 245 6.41 -2.61 -26.71
CA SER A 245 6.22 -3.23 -25.39
C SER A 245 4.79 -3.13 -24.82
N TYR A 246 3.93 -2.26 -25.35
CA TYR A 246 2.64 -1.99 -24.71
C TYR A 246 1.52 -2.89 -25.24
N LYS A 247 1.16 -3.94 -24.48
CA LYS A 247 -0.01 -4.78 -24.82
C LYS A 247 -1.30 -4.16 -24.26
N LYS A 248 -2.37 -4.09 -25.09
CA LYS A 248 -3.70 -3.61 -24.69
C LYS A 248 -4.20 -4.42 -23.50
N GLY A 249 -4.73 -3.75 -22.47
CA GLY A 249 -5.30 -4.42 -21.31
C GLY A 249 -4.41 -4.50 -20.07
N VAL A 250 -3.06 -4.35 -20.20
CA VAL A 250 -2.13 -4.44 -19.05
C VAL A 250 -2.50 -3.48 -17.91
N LYS A 251 -2.88 -2.23 -18.21
CA LYS A 251 -3.30 -1.25 -17.20
C LYS A 251 -4.54 -1.71 -16.44
N LEU A 252 -5.55 -2.18 -17.17
CA LEU A 252 -6.80 -2.65 -16.56
C LEU A 252 -6.58 -3.90 -15.74
N ALA A 253 -5.80 -4.86 -16.25
CA ALA A 253 -5.47 -6.08 -15.50
C ALA A 253 -4.69 -5.74 -14.21
N LEU A 254 -3.72 -4.82 -14.29
CA LEU A 254 -2.99 -4.38 -13.11
C LEU A 254 -3.90 -3.65 -12.11
N PHE A 255 -4.82 -2.80 -12.58
CA PHE A 255 -5.82 -2.16 -11.71
C PHE A 255 -6.63 -3.20 -10.92
N VAL A 256 -7.14 -4.22 -11.60
CA VAL A 256 -7.91 -5.30 -10.97
C VAL A 256 -7.07 -6.07 -9.95
N ILE A 257 -5.80 -6.37 -10.26
CA ILE A 257 -4.87 -6.99 -9.31
C ILE A 257 -4.70 -6.13 -8.05
N GLN A 258 -4.58 -4.81 -8.21
CA GLN A 258 -4.42 -3.87 -7.10
C GLN A 258 -5.68 -3.68 -6.24
N CYS A 259 -6.86 -4.06 -6.74
CA CYS A 259 -8.13 -3.95 -6.02
C CYS A 259 -8.27 -5.02 -4.91
N VAL A 260 -7.62 -6.17 -5.03
CA VAL A 260 -7.99 -7.34 -4.20
C VAL A 260 -7.49 -7.23 -2.76
N TYR A 261 -6.23 -6.83 -2.54
CA TYR A 261 -5.68 -6.71 -1.18
C TYR A 261 -6.48 -5.76 -0.27
N PRO A 262 -6.93 -4.56 -0.71
CA PRO A 262 -7.75 -3.67 0.10
C PRO A 262 -9.07 -4.30 0.57
N LEU A 263 -9.65 -5.22 -0.20
CA LEU A 263 -10.87 -5.95 0.19
C LEU A 263 -10.60 -6.82 1.42
N TYR A 264 -9.53 -7.64 1.39
CA TYR A 264 -9.19 -8.50 2.54
C TYR A 264 -8.83 -7.68 3.77
N PHE A 265 -8.06 -6.61 3.59
CA PHE A 265 -7.73 -5.69 4.67
C PHE A 265 -9.00 -5.12 5.32
N TYR A 266 -9.94 -4.60 4.52
CA TYR A 266 -11.18 -4.04 5.04
C TYR A 266 -12.01 -5.09 5.78
N LEU A 267 -12.20 -6.26 5.18
CA LEU A 267 -12.97 -7.36 5.80
C LEU A 267 -12.36 -7.81 7.12
N ALA A 268 -11.05 -8.03 7.15
CA ALA A 268 -10.38 -8.58 8.32
C ALA A 268 -10.20 -7.55 9.45
N TYR A 269 -9.70 -6.35 9.15
CA TYR A 269 -9.33 -5.39 10.19
C TYR A 269 -10.42 -4.38 10.55
N VAL A 270 -11.33 -4.07 9.62
CA VAL A 270 -12.37 -3.06 9.85
C VAL A 270 -13.71 -3.74 10.07
N TYR A 271 -14.23 -4.45 9.06
CA TYR A 271 -15.58 -4.99 9.10
C TYR A 271 -15.81 -6.03 10.22
N CYS A 272 -14.88 -6.99 10.36
CA CYS A 272 -14.98 -7.97 11.47
C CYS A 272 -14.79 -7.29 12.84
N GLY A 273 -13.97 -6.24 12.94
CA GLY A 273 -13.83 -5.44 14.15
C GLY A 273 -15.13 -4.74 14.54
N ASP A 274 -15.82 -4.14 13.56
CA ASP A 274 -17.14 -3.52 13.77
C ASP A 274 -18.20 -4.54 14.19
N LEU A 275 -18.17 -5.76 13.62
CA LEU A 275 -19.06 -6.85 14.04
C LEU A 275 -18.77 -7.34 15.46
N LEU A 276 -17.49 -7.45 15.88
CA LEU A 276 -17.15 -7.78 17.26
C LEU A 276 -17.72 -6.77 18.25
N THR A 277 -17.67 -5.50 17.91
CA THR A 277 -18.23 -4.44 18.74
C THR A 277 -19.76 -4.47 18.75
N SER A 278 -20.40 -4.56 17.59
CA SER A 278 -21.85 -4.42 17.44
C SER A 278 -22.65 -5.65 17.86
N LEU A 279 -22.15 -6.87 17.62
CA LEU A 279 -22.84 -8.13 17.94
C LEU A 279 -22.45 -8.68 19.31
N PHE A 280 -21.20 -8.49 19.72
CA PHE A 280 -20.65 -9.15 20.91
C PHE A 280 -20.19 -8.18 22.00
N ASN A 281 -20.45 -6.86 21.85
CA ASN A 281 -20.12 -5.80 22.80
C ASN A 281 -18.62 -5.76 23.20
N TYR A 282 -17.73 -6.14 22.27
CA TYR A 282 -16.30 -5.96 22.46
C TYR A 282 -15.98 -4.46 22.60
N SER A 283 -15.13 -4.11 23.54
CA SER A 283 -14.62 -2.74 23.63
C SER A 283 -13.68 -2.42 22.47
N SER A 284 -13.50 -1.15 22.14
CA SER A 284 -12.51 -0.73 21.13
C SER A 284 -11.09 -1.22 21.48
N ILE A 285 -10.78 -1.35 22.78
CA ILE A 285 -9.49 -1.86 23.26
C ILE A 285 -9.35 -3.34 22.94
N ASP A 286 -10.38 -4.15 23.16
CA ASP A 286 -10.36 -5.59 22.85
C ASP A 286 -10.19 -5.84 21.35
N VAL A 287 -10.86 -5.04 20.52
CA VAL A 287 -10.72 -5.10 19.05
C VAL A 287 -9.30 -4.74 18.62
N ILE A 288 -8.69 -3.70 19.20
CA ILE A 288 -7.30 -3.31 18.93
C ILE A 288 -6.34 -4.44 19.33
N HIS A 289 -6.52 -5.06 20.49
CA HIS A 289 -5.70 -6.19 20.93
C HIS A 289 -5.85 -7.38 19.98
N ASN A 290 -7.08 -7.76 19.60
CA ASN A 290 -7.31 -8.82 18.64
C ASN A 290 -6.64 -8.53 17.29
N ASN A 291 -6.79 -7.31 16.77
CA ASN A 291 -6.15 -6.87 15.53
C ASN A 291 -4.62 -6.87 15.62
N PHE A 292 -4.04 -6.61 16.80
CA PHE A 292 -2.59 -6.73 17.00
C PHE A 292 -2.10 -8.17 16.82
N PHE A 293 -2.76 -9.15 17.45
CA PHE A 293 -2.41 -10.57 17.26
C PHE A 293 -2.68 -11.02 15.81
N LEU A 294 -3.78 -10.58 15.21
CA LEU A 294 -4.08 -10.83 13.81
C LEU A 294 -2.95 -10.35 12.89
N SER A 295 -2.41 -9.15 13.13
CA SER A 295 -1.31 -8.59 12.34
C SER A 295 0.00 -9.37 12.48
N ILE A 296 0.24 -10.01 13.63
CA ILE A 296 1.39 -10.91 13.81
C ILE A 296 1.23 -12.16 12.94
N VAL A 297 0.02 -12.72 12.88
CA VAL A 297 -0.27 -13.88 12.01
C VAL A 297 -0.14 -13.50 10.54
N ASP A 298 -0.64 -12.32 10.13
CA ASP A 298 -0.47 -11.78 8.78
C ASP A 298 1.02 -11.65 8.41
N PHE A 299 1.82 -11.07 9.29
CA PHE A 299 3.26 -10.94 9.12
C PHE A 299 3.94 -12.31 8.88
N ILE A 300 3.65 -13.30 9.71
CA ILE A 300 4.22 -14.66 9.59
C ILE A 300 3.80 -15.29 8.26
N ASN A 301 2.51 -15.19 7.90
CA ASN A 301 1.96 -15.73 6.66
C ASN A 301 2.62 -15.11 5.42
N VAL A 302 2.76 -13.81 5.39
CA VAL A 302 3.38 -13.07 4.28
C VAL A 302 4.86 -13.43 4.13
N VAL A 303 5.62 -13.48 5.22
CA VAL A 303 7.03 -13.92 5.21
C VAL A 303 7.14 -15.33 4.62
N PHE A 304 6.26 -16.26 5.02
CA PHE A 304 6.24 -17.61 4.50
C PHE A 304 5.96 -17.67 2.99
N ILE A 305 4.95 -16.96 2.51
CA ILE A 305 4.59 -16.89 1.08
C ILE A 305 5.76 -16.33 0.26
N TYR A 306 6.46 -15.31 0.77
CA TYR A 306 7.54 -14.66 0.03
C TYR A 306 8.81 -15.53 0.00
N ILE A 307 9.09 -16.29 1.05
CA ILE A 307 10.16 -17.31 1.03
C ILE A 307 9.84 -18.39 -0.03
N ILE A 308 8.60 -18.86 -0.08
CA ILE A 308 8.17 -19.86 -1.06
C ILE A 308 8.28 -19.31 -2.49
N SER A 309 8.06 -18.03 -2.71
CA SER A 309 8.14 -17.40 -4.05
C SER A 309 9.54 -17.45 -4.67
N TYR A 310 10.59 -17.72 -3.88
CA TYR A 310 11.93 -17.99 -4.39
C TYR A 310 12.03 -19.34 -5.14
N TYR A 311 11.27 -20.34 -4.67
CA TYR A 311 11.32 -21.71 -5.19
C TYR A 311 10.20 -21.99 -6.18
N ILE A 312 9.03 -21.37 -6.01
CA ILE A 312 7.82 -21.60 -6.81
C ILE A 312 7.48 -20.32 -7.56
N ASN A 313 7.15 -20.45 -8.85
CA ASN A 313 6.71 -19.31 -9.66
C ASN A 313 5.54 -18.59 -9.01
N PRO A 314 5.62 -17.25 -8.79
CA PRO A 314 4.59 -16.48 -8.11
C PRO A 314 3.19 -16.60 -8.73
N LEU A 315 3.06 -16.75 -10.05
CA LEU A 315 1.75 -16.93 -10.69
C LEU A 315 1.09 -18.25 -10.29
N LYS A 316 1.87 -19.32 -10.01
CA LYS A 316 1.32 -20.57 -9.47
C LYS A 316 0.82 -20.40 -8.05
N ILE A 317 1.57 -19.67 -7.23
CA ILE A 317 1.16 -19.33 -5.85
C ILE A 317 -0.17 -18.58 -5.87
N LEU A 318 -0.28 -17.53 -6.71
CA LEU A 318 -1.51 -16.74 -6.84
C LEU A 318 -2.71 -17.56 -7.32
N LYS A 319 -2.51 -18.56 -8.20
CA LYS A 319 -3.60 -19.46 -8.63
C LYS A 319 -4.12 -20.31 -7.48
N VAL A 320 -3.23 -20.83 -6.63
CA VAL A 320 -3.62 -21.59 -5.43
C VAL A 320 -4.35 -20.69 -4.43
N GLN A 321 -3.78 -19.51 -4.13
CA GLN A 321 -4.44 -18.52 -3.26
C GLN A 321 -5.81 -18.12 -3.80
N LEU A 322 -5.97 -17.91 -5.11
CA LEU A 322 -7.25 -17.58 -5.73
C LEU A 322 -8.31 -18.65 -5.47
N VAL A 323 -7.98 -19.94 -5.59
CA VAL A 323 -8.94 -21.01 -5.33
C VAL A 323 -9.35 -21.05 -3.86
N LEU A 324 -8.38 -20.99 -2.94
CA LEU A 324 -8.64 -20.99 -1.50
C LEU A 324 -9.45 -19.77 -1.06
N SER A 325 -9.07 -18.59 -1.56
CA SER A 325 -9.77 -17.34 -1.32
C SER A 325 -11.18 -17.34 -1.90
N ALA A 326 -11.40 -17.94 -3.08
CA ALA A 326 -12.73 -18.02 -3.68
C ALA A 326 -13.67 -18.85 -2.81
N VAL A 327 -13.21 -19.98 -2.28
CA VAL A 327 -14.00 -20.79 -1.33
C VAL A 327 -14.36 -19.96 -0.10
N LEU A 328 -13.38 -19.25 0.48
CA LEU A 328 -13.61 -18.44 1.67
C LEU A 328 -14.60 -17.29 1.41
N LEU A 329 -14.39 -16.47 0.36
CA LEU A 329 -15.23 -15.32 0.07
C LEU A 329 -16.66 -15.71 -0.31
N ILE A 330 -16.85 -16.82 -1.03
CA ILE A 330 -18.19 -17.31 -1.36
C ILE A 330 -18.91 -17.84 -0.11
N SER A 331 -18.19 -18.52 0.78
CA SER A 331 -18.77 -19.02 2.03
C SER A 331 -18.94 -17.95 3.11
N PHE A 332 -18.21 -16.83 3.03
CA PHE A 332 -18.18 -15.79 4.05
C PHE A 332 -19.57 -15.24 4.45
N PRO A 333 -20.47 -14.88 3.52
CA PRO A 333 -21.80 -14.38 3.90
C PRO A 333 -22.65 -15.42 4.60
N PHE A 334 -22.53 -16.70 4.22
CA PHE A 334 -23.26 -17.80 4.85
C PHE A 334 -22.71 -18.11 6.25
N LEU A 335 -21.39 -18.03 6.43
CA LEU A 335 -20.76 -18.18 7.73
C LEU A 335 -21.19 -17.07 8.68
N LEU A 336 -21.25 -15.81 8.21
CA LEU A 336 -21.71 -14.66 9.01
C LEU A 336 -23.15 -14.86 9.55
N ASN A 337 -24.06 -15.42 8.75
CA ASN A 337 -25.43 -15.68 9.17
C ASN A 337 -25.54 -16.74 10.31
N ASN A 338 -24.51 -17.56 10.50
CA ASN A 338 -24.50 -18.63 11.47
C ASN A 338 -23.57 -18.38 12.67
N ILE A 339 -23.04 -17.16 12.79
CA ILE A 339 -22.18 -16.79 13.93
C ILE A 339 -23.04 -16.61 15.19
N SER A 340 -22.80 -17.46 16.18
CA SER A 340 -23.44 -17.40 17.51
C SER A 340 -22.48 -16.94 18.61
N GLU A 341 -21.17 -17.12 18.41
CA GLU A 341 -20.15 -16.85 19.42
C GLU A 341 -19.00 -16.00 18.84
N PRO A 342 -18.36 -15.12 19.62
CA PRO A 342 -17.31 -14.23 19.13
C PRO A 342 -16.10 -14.97 18.56
N TYR A 343 -15.76 -16.14 19.08
CA TYR A 343 -14.61 -16.92 18.58
C TYR A 343 -14.82 -17.41 17.14
N HIS A 344 -16.05 -17.66 16.69
CA HIS A 344 -16.31 -18.01 15.28
C HIS A 344 -15.93 -16.85 14.35
N LEU A 345 -16.28 -15.62 14.75
CA LEU A 345 -15.91 -14.43 13.98
C LEU A 345 -14.41 -14.20 13.99
N ILE A 346 -13.75 -14.42 15.13
CA ILE A 346 -12.29 -14.31 15.25
C ILE A 346 -11.61 -15.33 14.34
N ILE A 347 -12.04 -16.60 14.35
CA ILE A 347 -11.50 -17.63 13.44
C ILE A 347 -11.67 -17.21 11.98
N LEU A 348 -12.84 -16.71 11.60
CA LEU A 348 -13.12 -16.23 10.24
C LEU A 348 -12.19 -15.06 9.84
N GLN A 349 -11.92 -14.15 10.77
CA GLN A 349 -11.00 -13.04 10.61
C GLN A 349 -9.56 -13.54 10.34
N TYR A 350 -9.09 -14.54 11.10
CA TYR A 350 -7.77 -15.15 10.87
C TYR A 350 -7.70 -15.88 9.53
N LEU A 351 -8.77 -16.56 9.13
CA LEU A 351 -8.83 -17.22 7.82
C LEU A 351 -8.78 -16.20 6.67
N LEU A 352 -9.43 -15.04 6.81
CA LEU A 352 -9.35 -13.96 5.82
C LEU A 352 -7.92 -13.48 5.58
N VAL A 353 -7.11 -13.39 6.63
CA VAL A 353 -5.71 -12.97 6.56
C VAL A 353 -4.82 -14.08 5.99
N ILE A 354 -4.98 -15.32 6.46
CA ILE A 354 -4.15 -16.46 6.04
C ILE A 354 -4.40 -16.81 4.56
N LEU A 355 -5.64 -16.73 4.11
CA LEU A 355 -6.04 -17.08 2.74
C LEU A 355 -6.12 -15.86 1.81
N ALA A 356 -5.72 -14.68 2.26
CA ALA A 356 -5.64 -13.49 1.44
C ALA A 356 -4.72 -13.68 0.22
N ILE A 357 -5.05 -13.01 -0.88
CA ILE A 357 -4.23 -13.03 -2.08
C ILE A 357 -3.11 -12.00 -1.95
N HIS A 358 -1.87 -12.46 -1.78
CA HIS A 358 -0.68 -11.62 -1.67
C HIS A 358 0.04 -11.51 -3.02
N GLY A 359 -0.26 -10.43 -3.77
CA GLY A 359 0.20 -10.23 -5.14
C GLY A 359 1.65 -9.79 -5.31
N MET A 360 2.29 -9.26 -4.26
CA MET A 360 3.60 -8.59 -4.35
C MET A 360 4.72 -9.41 -5.03
N PRO A 361 4.89 -10.71 -4.75
CA PRO A 361 5.94 -11.50 -5.41
C PRO A 361 5.77 -11.61 -6.92
N ALA A 362 4.55 -11.42 -7.44
CA ALA A 362 4.27 -11.46 -8.88
C ALA A 362 4.39 -10.08 -9.57
N PHE A 363 4.54 -8.99 -8.81
CA PHE A 363 4.65 -7.65 -9.40
C PHE A 363 5.81 -7.49 -10.37
N PRO A 364 6.99 -8.12 -10.19
CA PRO A 364 8.03 -8.11 -11.22
C PRO A 364 7.54 -8.62 -12.56
N ILE A 365 6.69 -9.67 -12.57
CA ILE A 365 6.10 -10.24 -13.79
C ILE A 365 5.10 -9.25 -14.40
N PHE A 366 4.27 -8.60 -13.59
CA PHE A 366 3.26 -7.65 -14.07
C PHE A 366 3.88 -6.36 -14.61
N TYR A 367 4.91 -5.83 -13.93
CA TYR A 367 5.55 -4.56 -14.28
C TYR A 367 6.49 -4.68 -15.49
N LYS A 368 6.95 -5.90 -15.82
CA LYS A 368 7.73 -6.20 -17.04
C LYS A 368 7.06 -5.67 -18.30
N TYR A 369 5.72 -5.71 -18.34
CA TYR A 369 4.91 -5.28 -19.50
C TYR A 369 4.57 -3.78 -19.49
N ILE A 370 5.18 -2.99 -18.62
CA ILE A 370 5.00 -1.53 -18.55
C ILE A 370 6.32 -0.87 -18.92
N PRO A 371 6.34 0.01 -19.95
CA PRO A 371 7.56 0.72 -20.34
C PRO A 371 8.15 1.54 -19.20
N VAL A 372 9.48 1.43 -19.01
CA VAL A 372 10.21 2.09 -17.89
C VAL A 372 9.99 3.59 -17.87
N ILE A 373 9.86 4.22 -19.04
CA ILE A 373 9.69 5.67 -19.21
C ILE A 373 8.41 6.23 -18.56
N ASN A 374 7.36 5.39 -18.37
CA ASN A 374 6.09 5.76 -17.75
C ASN A 374 5.67 4.74 -16.67
N ARG A 375 6.60 3.88 -16.25
CA ARG A 375 6.32 2.79 -15.31
C ARG A 375 5.86 3.33 -13.97
N PHE A 376 6.57 4.31 -13.43
CA PHE A 376 6.27 4.88 -12.12
C PHE A 376 4.85 5.46 -12.08
N LYS A 377 4.53 6.33 -13.04
CA LYS A 377 3.20 6.94 -13.13
C LYS A 377 2.11 5.88 -13.31
N THR A 378 2.33 4.90 -14.19
CA THR A 378 1.32 3.86 -14.46
C THR A 378 1.08 3.00 -13.23
N VAL A 379 2.14 2.48 -12.60
CA VAL A 379 2.04 1.64 -11.40
C VAL A 379 1.39 2.41 -10.24
N GLY A 380 1.86 3.62 -9.94
CA GLY A 380 1.32 4.45 -8.88
C GLY A 380 -0.16 4.79 -9.07
N MET A 381 -0.57 5.09 -10.32
CA MET A 381 -1.99 5.36 -10.64
C MET A 381 -2.87 4.13 -10.43
N GLN A 382 -2.44 2.93 -10.88
CA GLN A 382 -3.23 1.71 -10.68
C GLN A 382 -3.33 1.34 -9.20
N TYR A 383 -2.23 1.48 -8.46
CA TYR A 383 -2.19 1.31 -7.01
C TYR A 383 -3.18 2.26 -6.30
N ALA A 384 -3.12 3.55 -6.62
CA ALA A 384 -3.96 4.57 -5.98
C ALA A 384 -5.45 4.37 -6.30
N TRP A 385 -5.81 4.19 -7.56
CA TRP A 385 -7.19 3.98 -7.98
C TRP A 385 -7.77 2.67 -7.46
N GLY A 386 -6.98 1.58 -7.41
CA GLY A 386 -7.41 0.32 -6.84
C GLY A 386 -7.84 0.48 -5.38
N ARG A 387 -7.06 1.22 -4.59
CA ARG A 387 -7.40 1.50 -3.18
C ARG A 387 -8.61 2.41 -3.03
N VAL A 388 -8.67 3.50 -3.79
CA VAL A 388 -9.84 4.40 -3.74
C VAL A 388 -11.11 3.65 -4.09
N ALA A 389 -11.12 2.90 -5.20
CA ALA A 389 -12.29 2.16 -5.65
C ALA A 389 -12.76 1.15 -4.59
N MET A 390 -11.83 0.36 -4.05
CA MET A 390 -12.19 -0.70 -3.11
C MET A 390 -12.58 -0.14 -1.74
N PHE A 391 -11.80 0.79 -1.16
CA PHE A 391 -12.18 1.36 0.14
C PHE A 391 -13.48 2.19 0.06
N SER A 392 -13.72 2.92 -1.04
CA SER A 392 -15.00 3.61 -1.22
C SER A 392 -16.16 2.63 -1.30
N PHE A 393 -16.02 1.55 -2.08
CA PHE A 393 -17.08 0.56 -2.21
C PHE A 393 -17.31 -0.21 -0.90
N THR A 394 -16.24 -0.69 -0.25
CA THR A 394 -16.38 -1.48 0.98
C THR A 394 -16.91 -0.65 2.14
N SER A 395 -16.42 0.60 2.31
CA SER A 395 -16.87 1.46 3.42
C SER A 395 -18.33 1.92 3.29
N PHE A 396 -18.80 2.23 2.07
CA PHE A 396 -20.15 2.73 1.87
C PHE A 396 -21.07 1.65 1.30
N GLY A 397 -20.61 0.88 0.31
CA GLY A 397 -21.42 -0.14 -0.36
C GLY A 397 -21.88 -1.25 0.57
N PHE A 398 -21.01 -1.73 1.45
CA PHE A 398 -21.35 -2.82 2.38
C PHE A 398 -22.45 -2.41 3.38
N ILE A 399 -22.47 -1.17 3.84
CA ILE A 399 -23.52 -0.66 4.72
C ILE A 399 -24.89 -0.78 4.03
N TYR A 400 -24.98 -0.39 2.75
CA TYR A 400 -26.23 -0.48 2.00
C TYR A 400 -26.59 -1.93 1.65
N LEU A 401 -25.61 -2.75 1.25
CA LEU A 401 -25.85 -4.15 0.92
C LEU A 401 -26.33 -4.94 2.15
N GLU A 402 -25.71 -4.72 3.30
CA GLU A 402 -26.11 -5.35 4.56
C GLU A 402 -27.52 -4.90 4.99
N LYS A 403 -27.81 -3.61 4.89
CA LYS A 403 -29.09 -3.03 5.29
C LYS A 403 -30.26 -3.57 4.47
N TYR A 404 -30.10 -3.75 3.14
CA TYR A 404 -31.19 -4.11 2.23
C TYR A 404 -31.25 -5.60 1.91
N PHE A 405 -30.13 -6.31 1.94
CA PHE A 405 -30.01 -7.72 1.52
C PHE A 405 -29.39 -8.63 2.58
N GLY A 406 -29.06 -8.08 3.76
CA GLY A 406 -28.31 -8.81 4.77
C GLY A 406 -26.91 -9.18 4.28
N TYR A 407 -26.25 -10.11 4.98
CA TYR A 407 -24.88 -10.53 4.61
C TYR A 407 -24.81 -11.19 3.22
N ILE A 408 -25.88 -11.84 2.76
CA ILE A 408 -25.93 -12.48 1.43
C ILE A 408 -25.77 -11.42 0.31
N GLY A 409 -26.11 -10.17 0.57
CA GLY A 409 -25.88 -9.05 -0.35
C GLY A 409 -24.43 -8.86 -0.77
N PHE A 410 -23.45 -9.37 -0.02
CA PHE A 410 -22.03 -9.29 -0.38
C PHE A 410 -21.63 -10.27 -1.49
N LEU A 411 -22.37 -11.38 -1.65
CA LEU A 411 -22.04 -12.46 -2.57
C LEU A 411 -21.86 -12.01 -4.02
N PRO A 412 -22.77 -11.22 -4.63
CA PRO A 412 -22.58 -10.75 -6.01
C PRO A 412 -21.30 -9.94 -6.18
N PHE A 413 -20.96 -9.10 -5.20
CA PHE A 413 -19.74 -8.31 -5.24
C PHE A 413 -18.48 -9.18 -5.17
N PHE A 414 -18.43 -10.15 -4.26
CA PHE A 414 -17.29 -11.07 -4.17
C PHE A 414 -17.11 -11.89 -5.45
N VAL A 415 -18.19 -12.38 -6.02
CA VAL A 415 -18.17 -13.12 -7.30
C VAL A 415 -17.61 -12.26 -8.43
N ILE A 416 -18.05 -11.00 -8.55
CA ILE A 416 -17.52 -10.07 -9.57
C ILE A 416 -16.03 -9.85 -9.38
N VAL A 417 -15.58 -9.56 -8.15
CA VAL A 417 -14.15 -9.34 -7.85
C VAL A 417 -13.32 -10.57 -8.20
N LEU A 418 -13.77 -11.77 -7.82
CA LEU A 418 -13.09 -13.03 -8.12
C LEU A 418 -13.00 -13.32 -9.62
N ILE A 419 -14.09 -13.09 -10.38
CA ILE A 419 -14.10 -13.26 -11.85
C ILE A 419 -13.13 -12.28 -12.50
N CYS A 420 -13.19 -10.99 -12.13
CA CYS A 420 -12.30 -9.96 -12.68
C CYS A 420 -10.84 -10.29 -12.36
N TYR A 421 -10.53 -10.70 -11.11
CA TYR A 421 -9.18 -11.09 -10.74
C TYR A 421 -8.69 -12.33 -11.50
N THR A 422 -9.54 -13.31 -11.66
CA THR A 422 -9.24 -14.54 -12.46
C THR A 422 -8.86 -14.16 -13.88
N ILE A 423 -9.67 -13.33 -14.55
CA ILE A 423 -9.38 -12.85 -15.92
C ILE A 423 -8.04 -12.12 -15.97
N ALA A 424 -7.77 -11.21 -15.00
CA ALA A 424 -6.53 -10.45 -14.95
C ALA A 424 -5.30 -11.36 -14.74
N LEU A 425 -5.39 -12.34 -13.83
CA LEU A 425 -4.31 -13.26 -13.53
C LEU A 425 -3.99 -14.16 -14.74
N PHE A 426 -5.01 -14.73 -15.38
CA PHE A 426 -4.82 -15.56 -16.57
C PHE A 426 -4.34 -14.74 -17.78
N TYR A 427 -4.70 -13.47 -17.88
CA TYR A 427 -4.16 -12.58 -18.90
C TYR A 427 -2.63 -12.43 -18.75
N PHE A 428 -2.12 -12.17 -17.52
CA PHE A 428 -0.68 -12.11 -17.28
C PHE A 428 0.01 -13.46 -17.45
N ASP A 429 -0.62 -14.57 -17.07
CA ASP A 429 -0.09 -15.92 -17.31
C ASP A 429 0.07 -16.22 -18.80
N LYS A 430 -0.88 -15.78 -19.62
CA LYS A 430 -0.80 -15.87 -21.08
C LYS A 430 0.36 -15.05 -21.65
N LEU A 431 0.50 -13.79 -21.20
CA LEU A 431 1.57 -12.90 -21.61
C LEU A 431 2.96 -13.48 -21.27
N GLU A 432 3.11 -14.07 -20.09
CA GLU A 432 4.37 -14.67 -19.65
C GLU A 432 4.71 -15.92 -20.48
N LYS A 433 3.73 -16.76 -20.82
CA LYS A 433 3.91 -17.90 -21.70
C LYS A 433 4.34 -17.48 -23.10
N GLU A 434 3.72 -16.43 -23.67
CA GLU A 434 4.09 -15.88 -24.98
C GLU A 434 5.49 -15.24 -24.98
N SER A 435 5.94 -14.71 -23.85
CA SER A 435 7.27 -14.10 -23.71
C SER A 435 8.39 -15.14 -23.57
N ASN A 436 8.07 -16.36 -23.13
CA ASN A 436 9.02 -17.44 -22.90
C ASN A 436 9.01 -18.50 -24.05
N ALA A 437 8.08 -18.39 -25.02
CA ALA A 437 8.01 -19.16 -26.24
C ALA A 437 8.80 -18.47 -27.36
#